data_da8045e0c3e0645ee84e80e018e8acc5
#
_entry.id   da8045e0c3e0645ee84e80e018e8acc5
#
_cell.length_a   1.000
_cell.length_b   1.000
_cell.length_c   1.000
_cell.angle_alpha   90.00
_cell.angle_beta   90.00
_cell.angle_gamma   90.00
#
_symmetry.space_group_name_H-M   'P 1'
#
loop_
_entity.id
_entity.type
_entity.pdbx_description
1 polymer ?
#
loop_
_entity_poly.entity_id
_entity_poly.type
_entity_poly.pdbx_seq_one_letter_code
_entity_poly.pdbx_strand_id
1 'polypeptide(L)'
;MKFNLHIDQAKFPKWIYAGFDNYADKFRYPYELVLVEKSLLYKNLIKYSNLAKPFSQPMGHYYIGLDSPSKELDSEQLSNHLHLLSQEFSELHFFIGSAYGHPNNVKSYFDERLSLSSLTFGHQIMIPIMAEVIYRSYTLMIGHPYHK
;
A
#
# COMPACT_ATOMS: atom_id res chain seq x y z
N MET A 1 -1.79 8.37 -11.09
CA MET A 1 -2.01 7.53 -9.89
C MET A 1 -0.68 7.20 -9.26
N LYS A 2 -0.52 7.52 -8.03
CA LYS A 2 0.68 7.24 -7.25
C LYS A 2 0.36 6.23 -6.16
N PHE A 3 1.14 5.15 -6.12
CA PHE A 3 1.09 4.15 -5.07
C PHE A 3 2.24 4.40 -4.12
N ASN A 4 1.95 4.60 -2.85
CA ASN A 4 2.95 4.86 -1.81
C ASN A 4 2.98 3.66 -0.85
N LEU A 5 4.11 3.01 -0.75
CA LEU A 5 4.33 1.93 0.19
C LEU A 5 5.12 2.47 1.38
N HIS A 6 4.48 2.52 2.54
CA HIS A 6 5.05 3.11 3.75
C HIS A 6 5.55 2.04 4.70
N ILE A 7 6.72 2.28 5.25
CA ILE A 7 7.29 1.46 6.31
C ILE A 7 8.02 2.37 7.32
N ASP A 8 7.96 2.01 8.60
CA ASP A 8 8.50 2.85 9.67
C ASP A 8 10.02 2.71 9.88
N GLN A 9 10.68 1.86 9.11
CA GLN A 9 12.11 1.63 9.18
C GLN A 9 12.82 2.16 7.95
N ALA A 10 14.16 2.19 8.02
CA ALA A 10 15.04 2.51 6.91
C ALA A 10 16.29 1.63 6.97
N LYS A 11 17.10 1.69 5.91
CA LYS A 11 18.36 0.94 5.81
C LYS A 11 18.14 -0.56 5.78
N PHE A 12 17.40 -1.02 4.79
CA PHE A 12 17.21 -2.44 4.54
C PHE A 12 18.40 -3.04 3.78
N PRO A 13 18.57 -4.36 3.82
CA PRO A 13 19.55 -5.03 2.95
C PRO A 13 19.33 -4.69 1.47
N LYS A 14 20.40 -4.70 0.70
CA LYS A 14 20.34 -4.32 -0.72
C LYS A 14 19.33 -5.14 -1.53
N TRP A 15 19.15 -6.41 -1.20
CA TRP A 15 18.21 -7.27 -1.92
C TRP A 15 16.75 -6.86 -1.73
N ILE A 16 16.41 -6.22 -0.61
CA ILE A 16 15.08 -5.65 -0.39
C ILE A 16 14.83 -4.51 -1.37
N TYR A 17 15.78 -3.58 -1.50
CA TYR A 17 15.66 -2.47 -2.45
C TYR A 17 15.64 -2.97 -3.90
N ALA A 18 16.51 -3.93 -4.22
CA ALA A 18 16.54 -4.50 -5.56
C ALA A 18 15.21 -5.19 -5.90
N GLY A 19 14.62 -5.91 -4.95
CA GLY A 19 13.32 -6.55 -5.13
C GLY A 19 12.20 -5.55 -5.33
N PHE A 20 12.19 -4.46 -4.57
CA PHE A 20 11.24 -3.37 -4.75
C PHE A 20 11.41 -2.70 -6.11
N ASP A 21 12.64 -2.30 -6.45
CA ASP A 21 12.93 -1.58 -7.69
C ASP A 21 12.63 -2.42 -8.93
N ASN A 22 12.79 -3.75 -8.85
CA ASN A 22 12.46 -4.65 -9.94
C ASN A 22 11.02 -4.45 -10.43
N TYR A 23 10.12 -4.11 -9.53
CA TYR A 23 8.73 -3.84 -9.90
C TYR A 23 8.46 -2.35 -10.09
N ALA A 24 8.97 -1.50 -9.21
CA ALA A 24 8.72 -0.07 -9.26
C ALA A 24 9.21 0.56 -10.58
N ASP A 25 10.35 0.11 -11.09
CA ASP A 25 10.94 0.63 -12.32
C ASP A 25 10.12 0.28 -13.57
N LYS A 26 9.19 -0.66 -13.48
CA LYS A 26 8.32 -1.07 -14.59
C LYS A 26 7.06 -0.24 -14.73
N PHE A 27 6.74 0.59 -13.75
CA PHE A 27 5.58 1.47 -13.83
C PHE A 27 5.83 2.56 -14.87
N ARG A 28 4.77 2.93 -15.57
CA ARG A 28 4.82 3.94 -16.63
C ARG A 28 3.82 5.06 -16.34
N TYR A 29 4.23 6.28 -16.65
CA TYR A 29 3.37 7.44 -16.51
C TYR A 29 1.97 7.17 -17.10
N PRO A 30 0.87 7.55 -16.42
CA PRO A 30 0.80 8.37 -15.22
C PRO A 30 0.82 7.61 -13.89
N TYR A 31 1.30 6.37 -13.88
CA TYR A 31 1.38 5.52 -12.69
C TYR A 31 2.80 5.48 -12.15
N GLU A 32 2.94 5.52 -10.82
CA GLU A 32 4.23 5.33 -10.17
C GLU A 32 4.07 4.61 -8.83
N LEU A 33 5.11 3.89 -8.42
CA LEU A 33 5.21 3.23 -7.13
C LEU A 33 6.42 3.76 -6.38
N VAL A 34 6.22 4.21 -5.15
CA VAL A 34 7.25 4.84 -4.32
C VAL A 34 7.33 4.13 -2.97
N LEU A 35 8.55 3.87 -2.51
CA LEU A 35 8.81 3.39 -1.15
C LEU A 35 9.06 4.60 -0.25
N VAL A 36 8.31 4.72 0.84
CA VAL A 36 8.44 5.80 1.81
C VAL A 36 8.97 5.21 3.11
N GLU A 37 10.27 5.38 3.33
CA GLU A 37 10.95 4.89 4.52
C GLU A 37 10.89 5.90 5.66
N LYS A 38 10.91 5.40 6.92
CA LYS A 38 10.82 6.24 8.12
C LYS A 38 9.68 7.23 8.04
N SER A 39 8.61 6.85 7.34
CA SER A 39 7.52 7.80 7.20
C SER A 39 7.00 8.15 8.58
N LEU A 40 6.66 9.42 8.77
CA LEU A 40 5.89 9.88 9.92
C LEU A 40 4.45 9.39 9.76
N LEU A 41 4.37 8.12 9.53
CA LEU A 41 3.28 7.35 8.98
C LEU A 41 1.98 7.67 9.65
N TYR A 42 1.98 7.45 10.95
CA TYR A 42 0.77 7.58 11.71
C TYR A 42 0.41 9.04 11.98
N LYS A 43 1.40 9.93 11.98
CA LYS A 43 1.15 11.36 12.15
C LYS A 43 0.35 11.91 10.98
N ASN A 44 0.76 11.60 9.76
CA ASN A 44 0.04 12.04 8.57
C ASN A 44 -1.30 11.31 8.41
N LEU A 45 -1.35 10.03 8.74
CA LEU A 45 -2.59 9.26 8.76
C LEU A 45 -3.63 9.92 9.69
N ILE A 46 -3.25 10.20 10.92
CA ILE A 46 -4.16 10.80 11.91
C ILE A 46 -4.60 12.20 11.46
N LYS A 47 -3.68 12.97 10.87
CA LYS A 47 -3.98 14.34 10.44
C LYS A 47 -4.87 14.40 9.21
N TYR A 48 -4.69 13.49 8.25
CA TYR A 48 -5.29 13.60 6.91
C TYR A 48 -6.24 12.47 6.53
N SER A 49 -6.46 11.48 7.40
CA SER A 49 -7.36 10.39 7.03
C SER A 49 -8.78 10.89 6.82
N ASN A 50 -9.52 10.20 5.97
CA ASN A 50 -10.91 10.53 5.67
C ASN A 50 -11.80 10.45 6.91
N LEU A 51 -11.46 9.56 7.85
CA LEU A 51 -12.19 9.41 9.10
C LEU A 51 -11.89 10.54 10.09
N ALA A 52 -10.64 11.05 10.09
CA ALA A 52 -10.24 12.13 10.99
C ALA A 52 -10.81 13.48 10.56
N LYS A 53 -10.86 13.76 9.25
CA LYS A 53 -11.30 15.05 8.69
C LYS A 53 -12.10 14.85 7.40
N PRO A 54 -13.32 14.29 7.48
CA PRO A 54 -14.06 13.88 6.30
C PRO A 54 -14.42 15.02 5.34
N PHE A 55 -14.39 16.28 5.79
CA PHE A 55 -14.78 17.44 4.98
C PHE A 55 -13.66 18.44 4.71
N SER A 56 -12.49 18.26 5.31
CA SER A 56 -11.40 19.26 5.22
C SER A 56 -10.08 18.68 4.75
N GLN A 57 -10.02 17.41 4.48
CA GLN A 57 -8.81 16.74 4.05
C GLN A 57 -8.40 17.16 2.65
N PRO A 58 -7.11 17.06 2.31
CA PRO A 58 -6.73 17.14 0.92
C PRO A 58 -7.41 16.01 0.15
N MET A 59 -8.24 16.38 -0.82
CA MET A 59 -8.88 15.42 -1.70
C MET A 59 -7.83 14.61 -2.44
N GLY A 60 -8.05 13.32 -2.60
CA GLY A 60 -7.21 12.51 -3.46
C GLY A 60 -6.32 11.48 -2.76
N HIS A 61 -6.35 11.37 -1.45
CA HIS A 61 -5.56 10.39 -0.70
C HIS A 61 -6.45 9.35 -0.03
N TYR A 62 -6.05 8.08 -0.13
CA TYR A 62 -6.74 6.96 0.51
C TYR A 62 -5.73 6.08 1.23
N TYR A 63 -6.01 5.72 2.47
CA TYR A 63 -5.07 5.10 3.40
C TYR A 63 -5.50 3.67 3.74
N ILE A 64 -4.64 2.71 3.37
CA ILE A 64 -4.88 1.28 3.55
C ILE A 64 -3.86 0.71 4.54
N GLY A 65 -4.34 0.19 5.66
CA GLY A 65 -3.49 -0.52 6.60
C GLY A 65 -3.38 -1.99 6.21
N LEU A 66 -2.15 -2.49 6.09
CA LEU A 66 -1.89 -3.91 5.91
C LEU A 66 -1.81 -4.55 7.28
N ASP A 67 -2.78 -5.38 7.61
CA ASP A 67 -2.93 -5.93 8.95
C ASP A 67 -3.60 -7.30 8.87
N SER A 68 -3.23 -8.20 9.78
CA SER A 68 -3.82 -9.53 9.88
C SER A 68 -4.26 -9.78 11.32
N PRO A 69 -5.46 -10.33 11.57
CA PRO A 69 -6.46 -10.71 10.56
C PRO A 69 -7.26 -9.49 10.08
N SER A 70 -7.53 -9.46 8.79
CA SER A 70 -8.35 -8.44 8.14
C SER A 70 -8.95 -9.03 6.87
N LYS A 71 -9.71 -8.22 6.13
CA LYS A 71 -10.32 -8.65 4.87
C LYS A 71 -9.25 -9.11 3.88
N GLU A 72 -9.43 -10.30 3.33
CA GLU A 72 -8.58 -10.85 2.28
C GLU A 72 -9.26 -10.71 0.92
N LEU A 73 -8.46 -10.35 -0.09
CA LEU A 73 -8.89 -10.27 -1.48
C LEU A 73 -7.94 -11.11 -2.33
N ASP A 74 -8.47 -11.79 -3.34
CA ASP A 74 -7.62 -12.40 -4.35
C ASP A 74 -7.05 -11.33 -5.30
N SER A 75 -6.16 -11.74 -6.23
CA SER A 75 -5.48 -10.79 -7.11
C SER A 75 -6.44 -10.00 -7.99
N GLU A 76 -7.48 -10.63 -8.52
CA GLU A 76 -8.46 -9.96 -9.37
C GLU A 76 -9.34 -9.01 -8.55
N GLN A 77 -9.79 -9.45 -7.37
CA GLN A 77 -10.58 -8.60 -6.47
C GLN A 77 -9.80 -7.37 -6.04
N LEU A 78 -8.52 -7.55 -5.68
CA LEU A 78 -7.67 -6.42 -5.30
C LEU A 78 -7.47 -5.46 -6.47
N SER A 79 -7.20 -5.98 -7.66
CA SER A 79 -7.02 -5.15 -8.86
C SER A 79 -8.28 -4.34 -9.15
N ASN A 80 -9.44 -4.96 -9.11
CA ASN A 80 -10.71 -4.25 -9.32
C ASN A 80 -10.95 -3.19 -8.26
N HIS A 81 -10.64 -3.50 -7.01
CA HIS A 81 -10.77 -2.57 -5.90
C HIS A 81 -9.85 -1.36 -6.07
N LEU A 82 -8.57 -1.58 -6.36
CA LEU A 82 -7.61 -0.50 -6.59
C LEU A 82 -7.98 0.33 -7.82
N HIS A 83 -8.50 -0.30 -8.86
CA HIS A 83 -8.98 0.42 -10.04
C HIS A 83 -10.13 1.37 -9.69
N LEU A 84 -11.11 0.92 -8.92
CA LEU A 84 -12.19 1.77 -8.45
C LEU A 84 -11.67 2.93 -7.60
N LEU A 85 -10.75 2.66 -6.68
CA LEU A 85 -10.14 3.70 -5.85
C LEU A 85 -9.35 4.70 -6.71
N SER A 86 -8.71 4.24 -7.78
CA SER A 86 -7.94 5.13 -8.66
C SER A 86 -8.82 6.13 -9.43
N GLN A 87 -10.11 5.89 -9.51
CA GLN A 87 -11.05 6.82 -10.13
C GLN A 87 -11.47 7.95 -9.19
N GLU A 88 -11.32 7.75 -7.88
CA GLU A 88 -11.70 8.73 -6.87
C GLU A 88 -10.50 9.42 -6.23
N PHE A 89 -9.37 8.71 -6.13
CA PHE A 89 -8.19 9.19 -5.42
C PHE A 89 -6.98 9.20 -6.35
N SER A 90 -6.14 10.22 -6.21
CA SER A 90 -4.91 10.36 -6.99
C SER A 90 -3.74 9.59 -6.37
N GLU A 91 -3.79 9.33 -5.07
CA GLU A 91 -2.75 8.61 -4.35
C GLU A 91 -3.35 7.56 -3.41
N LEU A 92 -2.81 6.36 -3.50
CA LEU A 92 -3.11 5.29 -2.55
C LEU A 92 -1.90 5.07 -1.65
N HIS A 93 -2.15 4.90 -0.36
CA HIS A 93 -1.11 4.69 0.63
C HIS A 93 -1.32 3.33 1.29
N PHE A 94 -0.29 2.50 1.24
CA PHE A 94 -0.26 1.19 1.88
C PHE A 94 0.72 1.23 3.04
N PHE A 95 0.31 0.75 4.20
CA PHE A 95 1.11 0.85 5.41
C PHE A 95 1.49 -0.54 5.90
N ILE A 96 2.79 -0.86 5.86
CA ILE A 96 3.32 -2.10 6.43
C ILE A 96 3.52 -1.88 7.93
N GLY A 97 2.89 -2.71 8.74
CA GLY A 97 3.06 -2.68 10.18
C GLY A 97 4.42 -3.22 10.62
N SER A 98 4.79 -2.96 11.87
CA SER A 98 5.96 -3.57 12.50
C SER A 98 5.71 -5.06 12.73
N ALA A 99 6.70 -5.76 13.32
CA ALA A 99 6.56 -7.17 13.71
C ALA A 99 5.36 -7.43 14.62
N TYR A 100 4.89 -6.42 15.33
CA TYR A 100 3.73 -6.49 16.23
C TYR A 100 2.45 -5.92 15.62
N GLY A 101 2.46 -5.60 14.33
CA GLY A 101 1.34 -4.99 13.63
C GLY A 101 1.26 -3.48 13.87
N HIS A 102 0.13 -2.89 13.52
CA HIS A 102 -0.13 -1.47 13.76
C HIS A 102 -0.59 -1.25 15.21
N PRO A 103 -0.22 -0.11 15.82
CA PRO A 103 -0.76 0.24 17.15
C PRO A 103 -2.29 0.33 17.12
N ASN A 104 -2.94 -0.14 18.19
CA ASN A 104 -4.40 -0.15 18.26
C ASN A 104 -5.03 1.24 18.13
N ASN A 105 -4.34 2.25 18.65
CA ASN A 105 -4.84 3.63 18.62
C ASN A 105 -4.83 4.28 17.23
N VAL A 106 -4.18 3.66 16.24
CA VAL A 106 -4.14 4.19 14.86
C VAL A 106 -4.98 3.37 13.89
N LYS A 107 -5.37 2.16 14.24
CA LYS A 107 -6.10 1.26 13.33
C LYS A 107 -7.41 1.86 12.82
N SER A 108 -8.10 2.63 13.65
CA SER A 108 -9.37 3.25 13.27
C SER A 108 -9.22 4.42 12.28
N TYR A 109 -8.01 4.92 12.09
CA TYR A 109 -7.76 6.01 11.14
C TYR A 109 -7.51 5.55 9.73
N PHE A 110 -7.26 4.26 9.50
CA PHE A 110 -7.17 3.74 8.13
C PHE A 110 -8.55 3.80 7.47
N ASP A 111 -8.59 4.16 6.21
CA ASP A 111 -9.83 4.10 5.43
C ASP A 111 -10.29 2.66 5.26
N GLU A 112 -9.33 1.73 5.15
CA GLU A 112 -9.59 0.29 5.24
C GLU A 112 -8.35 -0.46 5.68
N ARG A 113 -8.54 -1.72 6.07
CA ARG A 113 -7.46 -2.65 6.39
C ARG A 113 -7.60 -3.91 5.54
N LEU A 114 -6.49 -4.35 4.98
CA LEU A 114 -6.42 -5.53 4.13
C LEU A 114 -5.35 -6.49 4.64
N SER A 115 -5.60 -7.77 4.50
CA SER A 115 -4.61 -8.82 4.73
C SER A 115 -4.25 -9.46 3.39
N LEU A 116 -2.95 -9.68 3.15
CA LEU A 116 -2.51 -10.37 1.95
C LEU A 116 -2.75 -11.87 2.03
N SER A 117 -2.72 -12.43 3.25
CA SER A 117 -2.77 -13.87 3.46
C SER A 117 -3.02 -14.15 4.94
N SER A 118 -3.44 -15.38 5.24
CA SER A 118 -3.48 -15.90 6.60
C SER A 118 -2.08 -16.18 7.15
N LEU A 119 -1.06 -16.22 6.27
CA LEU A 119 0.33 -16.41 6.67
C LEU A 119 0.89 -15.12 7.26
N THR A 120 1.79 -15.29 8.21
CA THR A 120 2.54 -14.16 8.79
C THR A 120 3.87 -14.03 8.04
N PHE A 121 4.14 -12.82 7.55
CA PHE A 121 5.42 -12.49 6.90
C PHE A 121 6.22 -11.53 7.77
N GLY A 122 7.54 -11.63 7.72
CA GLY A 122 8.41 -10.63 8.30
C GLY A 122 8.15 -9.26 7.65
N HIS A 123 8.21 -8.18 8.43
CA HIS A 123 7.84 -6.86 7.91
C HIS A 123 8.75 -6.38 6.77
N GLN A 124 10.04 -6.75 6.76
CA GLN A 124 10.95 -6.35 5.67
C GLN A 124 10.61 -7.03 4.35
N ILE A 125 10.30 -8.33 4.37
CA ILE A 125 9.98 -9.08 3.16
C ILE A 125 8.66 -8.59 2.54
N MET A 126 7.82 -7.94 3.31
CA MET A 126 6.59 -7.33 2.80
C MET A 126 6.85 -6.24 1.76
N ILE A 127 8.04 -5.63 1.76
CA ILE A 127 8.38 -4.58 0.79
C ILE A 127 8.37 -5.12 -0.63
N PRO A 128 9.19 -6.13 -1.01
CA PRO A 128 9.12 -6.67 -2.36
C PRO A 128 7.82 -7.44 -2.63
N ILE A 129 7.22 -8.07 -1.62
CA ILE A 129 5.92 -8.75 -1.80
C ILE A 129 4.85 -7.74 -2.20
N MET A 130 4.74 -6.63 -1.48
CA MET A 130 3.76 -5.59 -1.81
C MET A 130 4.06 -4.92 -3.14
N ALA A 131 5.34 -4.71 -3.46
CA ALA A 131 5.72 -4.16 -4.76
C ALA A 131 5.20 -5.07 -5.89
N GLU A 132 5.36 -6.38 -5.76
CA GLU A 132 4.83 -7.35 -6.74
C GLU A 132 3.30 -7.32 -6.79
N VAL A 133 2.65 -7.31 -5.64
CA VAL A 133 1.18 -7.30 -5.56
C VAL A 133 0.59 -6.05 -6.22
N ILE A 134 1.16 -4.88 -5.92
CA ILE A 134 0.72 -3.62 -6.52
C ILE A 134 1.01 -3.61 -8.02
N TYR A 135 2.18 -4.10 -8.43
CA TYR A 135 2.53 -4.23 -9.84
C TYR A 135 1.54 -5.13 -10.59
N ARG A 136 1.19 -6.29 -10.02
CA ARG A 136 0.19 -7.20 -10.61
C ARG A 136 -1.15 -6.50 -10.80
N SER A 137 -1.61 -5.77 -9.78
CA SER A 137 -2.84 -4.99 -9.87
C SER A 137 -2.76 -3.92 -10.94
N TYR A 138 -1.64 -3.22 -11.03
CA TYR A 138 -1.39 -2.22 -12.07
C TYR A 138 -1.46 -2.85 -13.47
N THR A 139 -0.82 -4.02 -13.67
CA THR A 139 -0.86 -4.68 -14.98
C THR A 139 -2.27 -5.10 -15.38
N LEU A 140 -3.06 -5.58 -14.44
CA LEU A 140 -4.47 -5.90 -14.71
C LEU A 140 -5.27 -4.64 -15.09
N MET A 141 -5.01 -3.52 -14.43
CA MET A 141 -5.68 -2.25 -14.71
C MET A 141 -5.38 -1.72 -16.12
N ILE A 142 -4.16 -1.90 -16.61
CA ILE A 142 -3.75 -1.43 -17.94
C ILE A 142 -3.85 -2.49 -19.03
N GLY A 143 -4.32 -3.69 -18.72
CA GLY A 143 -4.45 -4.78 -19.69
C GLY A 143 -3.15 -5.43 -20.11
N HIS A 144 -2.10 -5.34 -19.30
CA HIS A 144 -0.81 -5.99 -19.56
C HIS A 144 -0.88 -7.49 -19.20
N PRO A 145 -0.25 -8.40 -19.97
CA PRO A 145 -0.42 -9.84 -19.78
C PRO A 145 0.42 -10.47 -18.65
N TYR A 146 0.85 -9.71 -17.66
CA TYR A 146 1.66 -10.21 -16.55
C TYR A 146 0.91 -11.23 -15.69
N HIS A 147 -0.33 -10.94 -15.35
CA HIS A 147 -1.14 -11.82 -14.51
C HIS A 147 -1.63 -13.02 -15.31
N LYS A 148 -1.40 -14.20 -14.76
CA LYS A 148 -1.82 -15.47 -15.37
C LYS A 148 -2.79 -16.22 -14.48
#